data_34dee87c6b266d8ec126fa668a66f94f
#
_entry.id   34dee87c6b266d8ec126fa668a66f94f
#
_cell.length_a   1.000
_cell.length_b   1.000
_cell.length_c   1.000
_cell.angle_alpha   90.00
_cell.angle_beta   90.00
_cell.angle_gamma   90.00
#
_symmetry.space_group_name_H-M   'P 1'
#
loop_
_entity.id
_entity.type
_entity.pdbx_description
1 polymer ?
#
loop_
_entity_poly.entity_id
_entity_poly.type
_entity_poly.pdbx_seq_one_letter_code
_entity_poly.pdbx_strand_id
1 'polypeptide(L)'
;MYELNICHLYPDLLNLYGDKGNIITLSKRCEWRGIKANIINLSLGDAFIPENYDIVFLGGGQDYEQQIIQEDLLKIKGKEIKNAIYNDKVFLAICGGYQILGQYYRTWDNKEIELLGALNLWTIGGKDRFIGNLVFECEALKSENSDGMVVGFENHSGRTYLGNDVKPLGKVINGKGNNGEDGGEGAVYKNVYCSYSHGSLLPKNPALADHLISTALKQKYKDFMGLQPIDNTLENLAHDTMLNRIINSKG
;
A
#
# COMPACT_ATOMS: atom_id res chain seq x y z
N MET A 1 21.48 0.04 -17.49
CA MET A 1 20.15 0.70 -17.36
C MET A 1 19.33 -0.17 -16.42
N TYR A 2 18.78 0.40 -15.35
CA TYR A 2 17.91 -0.33 -14.43
C TYR A 2 16.52 -0.53 -15.03
N GLU A 3 15.86 -1.62 -14.62
CA GLU A 3 14.52 -1.98 -15.05
C GLU A 3 13.73 -2.59 -13.88
N LEU A 4 12.46 -2.21 -13.72
CA LEU A 4 11.53 -2.78 -12.75
C LEU A 4 10.26 -3.29 -13.44
N ASN A 5 9.82 -4.46 -13.05
CA ASN A 5 8.52 -5.03 -13.40
C ASN A 5 7.53 -4.78 -12.27
N ILE A 6 6.49 -4.02 -12.53
CA ILE A 6 5.47 -3.63 -11.57
C ILE A 6 4.18 -4.37 -11.91
N CYS A 7 3.81 -5.32 -11.06
CA CYS A 7 2.55 -6.04 -11.17
C CYS A 7 1.40 -5.20 -10.60
N HIS A 8 0.38 -4.92 -11.39
CA HIS A 8 -0.89 -4.40 -10.94
C HIS A 8 -1.89 -5.55 -10.85
N LEU A 9 -2.16 -5.99 -9.62
CA LEU A 9 -3.00 -7.14 -9.37
C LEU A 9 -4.47 -6.73 -9.30
N TYR A 10 -5.31 -7.35 -10.12
CA TYR A 10 -6.75 -7.08 -10.28
C TYR A 10 -7.09 -5.61 -10.60
N PRO A 11 -6.50 -5.00 -11.64
CA PRO A 11 -6.64 -3.57 -11.95
C PRO A 11 -8.09 -3.14 -12.20
N ASP A 12 -8.94 -4.04 -12.67
CA ASP A 12 -10.33 -3.77 -12.99
C ASP A 12 -11.27 -3.89 -11.78
N LEU A 13 -10.85 -4.60 -10.74
CA LEU A 13 -11.63 -4.86 -9.53
C LEU A 13 -11.11 -4.06 -8.32
N LEU A 14 -9.81 -3.87 -8.21
CA LEU A 14 -9.17 -3.18 -7.09
C LEU A 14 -8.63 -1.80 -7.51
N ASN A 15 -9.52 -0.88 -7.84
CA ASN A 15 -9.15 0.49 -8.27
C ASN A 15 -10.07 1.55 -7.64
N LEU A 16 -10.46 1.35 -6.40
CA LEU A 16 -11.32 2.26 -5.68
C LEU A 16 -10.59 3.60 -5.42
N TYR A 17 -11.32 4.71 -5.58
CA TYR A 17 -10.79 6.08 -5.38
C TYR A 17 -9.56 6.43 -6.25
N GLY A 18 -9.40 5.78 -7.41
CA GLY A 18 -8.34 6.12 -8.36
C GLY A 18 -6.97 5.56 -8.00
N ASP A 19 -6.90 4.43 -7.29
CA ASP A 19 -5.65 3.79 -6.85
C ASP A 19 -4.66 3.49 -7.98
N LYS A 20 -5.13 3.41 -9.24
CA LYS A 20 -4.28 3.38 -10.44
C LYS A 20 -3.25 4.53 -10.49
N GLY A 21 -3.53 5.65 -9.83
CA GLY A 21 -2.59 6.76 -9.71
C GLY A 21 -1.29 6.36 -8.98
N ASN A 22 -1.31 5.34 -8.11
CA ASN A 22 -0.10 4.81 -7.50
C ASN A 22 0.82 4.16 -8.54
N ILE A 23 0.25 3.38 -9.46
CA ILE A 23 1.00 2.76 -10.58
C ILE A 23 1.59 3.83 -11.50
N ILE A 24 0.79 4.86 -11.85
CA ILE A 24 1.25 5.98 -12.68
C ILE A 24 2.43 6.68 -12.01
N THR A 25 2.35 6.95 -10.70
CA THR A 25 3.42 7.59 -9.94
C THR A 25 4.70 6.75 -9.94
N LEU A 26 4.62 5.46 -9.62
CA LEU A 26 5.79 4.58 -9.67
C LEU A 26 6.43 4.57 -11.05
N SER A 27 5.62 4.44 -12.11
CA SER A 27 6.12 4.44 -13.49
C SER A 27 6.80 5.75 -13.87
N LYS A 28 6.17 6.89 -13.57
CA LYS A 28 6.73 8.22 -13.91
C LYS A 28 7.99 8.53 -13.12
N ARG A 29 8.04 8.21 -11.84
CA ARG A 29 9.24 8.42 -11.02
C ARG A 29 10.41 7.54 -11.43
N CYS A 30 10.15 6.34 -11.97
CA CYS A 30 11.16 5.52 -12.63
C CYS A 30 11.62 6.18 -13.95
N GLU A 31 10.68 6.57 -14.83
CA GLU A 31 10.96 7.20 -16.12
C GLU A 31 11.84 8.46 -15.97
N TRP A 32 11.51 9.34 -15.02
CA TRP A 32 12.29 10.56 -14.75
C TRP A 32 13.74 10.30 -14.32
N ARG A 33 14.02 9.07 -13.87
CA ARG A 33 15.37 8.62 -13.48
C ARG A 33 16.04 7.72 -14.52
N GLY A 34 15.45 7.58 -15.70
CA GLY A 34 15.98 6.68 -16.74
C GLY A 34 15.87 5.20 -16.36
N ILE A 35 14.98 4.84 -15.41
CA ILE A 35 14.67 3.47 -15.04
C ILE A 35 13.50 3.01 -15.87
N LYS A 36 13.60 1.88 -16.56
CA LYS A 36 12.49 1.31 -17.32
C LYS A 36 11.50 0.66 -16.36
N ALA A 37 10.24 1.09 -16.38
CA ALA A 37 9.15 0.48 -15.63
C ALA A 37 8.21 -0.25 -16.60
N ASN A 38 8.10 -1.57 -16.43
CA ASN A 38 7.13 -2.40 -17.18
C ASN A 38 5.93 -2.65 -16.28
N ILE A 39 4.76 -2.20 -16.70
CA ILE A 39 3.51 -2.43 -15.97
C ILE A 39 2.87 -3.71 -16.49
N ILE A 40 2.63 -4.67 -15.61
CA ILE A 40 2.04 -5.98 -15.92
C ILE A 40 0.75 -6.10 -15.14
N ASN A 41 -0.37 -6.11 -15.86
CA ASN A 41 -1.70 -6.29 -15.28
C ASN A 41 -1.99 -7.77 -15.14
N LEU A 42 -2.45 -8.19 -13.97
CA LEU A 42 -2.96 -9.53 -13.71
C LEU A 42 -4.41 -9.48 -13.27
N SER A 43 -5.26 -10.13 -14.02
CA SER A 43 -6.70 -10.27 -13.76
C SER A 43 -7.06 -11.64 -13.18
N LEU A 44 -8.35 -11.93 -13.07
CA LEU A 44 -8.85 -13.26 -12.69
C LEU A 44 -8.35 -14.34 -13.64
N GLY A 45 -7.94 -15.49 -13.10
CA GLY A 45 -7.47 -16.64 -13.87
C GLY A 45 -6.00 -16.57 -14.32
N ASP A 46 -5.38 -15.38 -14.31
CA ASP A 46 -3.96 -15.25 -14.67
C ASP A 46 -3.05 -15.89 -13.62
N ALA A 47 -1.98 -16.53 -14.07
CA ALA A 47 -0.97 -17.08 -13.16
C ALA A 47 -0.11 -15.96 -12.55
N PHE A 48 0.13 -16.02 -11.25
CA PHE A 48 1.08 -15.15 -10.57
C PHE A 48 2.45 -15.87 -10.48
N ILE A 49 3.45 -15.34 -11.16
CA ILE A 49 4.82 -15.88 -11.18
C ILE A 49 5.75 -14.89 -10.48
N PRO A 50 6.13 -15.14 -9.21
CA PRO A 50 6.87 -14.18 -8.36
C PRO A 50 8.15 -13.62 -8.98
N GLU A 51 8.86 -14.45 -9.75
CA GLU A 51 10.13 -14.09 -10.38
C GLU A 51 9.98 -12.98 -11.42
N ASN A 52 8.79 -12.83 -11.98
CA ASN A 52 8.51 -11.85 -13.02
C ASN A 52 8.28 -10.43 -12.47
N TYR A 53 8.14 -10.26 -11.15
CA TYR A 53 7.75 -8.99 -10.54
C TYR A 53 8.75 -8.51 -9.50
N ASP A 54 8.99 -7.22 -9.49
CA ASP A 54 9.84 -6.53 -8.51
C ASP A 54 8.99 -5.77 -7.49
N ILE A 55 7.88 -5.16 -7.95
CA ILE A 55 6.87 -4.50 -7.11
C ILE A 55 5.50 -5.07 -7.45
N VAL A 56 4.70 -5.36 -6.44
CA VAL A 56 3.30 -5.79 -6.58
C VAL A 56 2.39 -4.77 -5.92
N PHE A 57 1.39 -4.30 -6.67
CA PHE A 57 0.40 -3.36 -6.19
C PHE A 57 -0.98 -3.99 -6.13
N LEU A 58 -1.65 -3.86 -4.97
CA LEU A 58 -3.05 -4.20 -4.74
C LEU A 58 -3.80 -2.94 -4.33
N GLY A 59 -4.77 -2.53 -5.13
CA GLY A 59 -5.61 -1.36 -4.83
C GLY A 59 -6.75 -1.65 -3.86
N GLY A 60 -7.54 -0.62 -3.58
CA GLY A 60 -8.77 -0.74 -2.80
C GLY A 60 -9.92 -1.37 -3.57
N GLY A 61 -10.76 -2.10 -2.86
CA GLY A 61 -12.01 -2.68 -3.36
C GLY A 61 -13.03 -2.74 -2.24
N GLN A 62 -14.32 -2.82 -2.60
CA GLN A 62 -15.40 -3.04 -1.65
C GLN A 62 -15.56 -4.55 -1.38
N ASP A 63 -16.43 -4.90 -0.44
CA ASP A 63 -16.66 -6.28 -0.04
C ASP A 63 -17.10 -7.18 -1.21
N TYR A 64 -17.82 -6.61 -2.18
CA TYR A 64 -18.27 -7.34 -3.38
C TYR A 64 -17.09 -7.73 -4.29
N GLU A 65 -16.19 -6.79 -4.59
CA GLU A 65 -14.98 -7.07 -5.39
C GLU A 65 -14.06 -8.05 -4.66
N GLN A 66 -13.94 -7.92 -3.34
CA GLN A 66 -13.17 -8.87 -2.53
C GLN A 66 -13.72 -10.30 -2.61
N GLN A 67 -15.04 -10.48 -2.61
CA GLN A 67 -15.66 -11.79 -2.78
C GLN A 67 -15.40 -12.42 -4.17
N ILE A 68 -15.44 -11.59 -5.22
CA ILE A 68 -15.16 -12.05 -6.60
C ILE A 68 -13.73 -12.58 -6.70
N ILE A 69 -12.76 -11.89 -6.13
CA ILE A 69 -11.35 -12.29 -6.24
C ILE A 69 -10.95 -13.37 -5.24
N GLN A 70 -11.74 -13.62 -4.20
CA GLN A 70 -11.39 -14.53 -3.11
C GLN A 70 -11.01 -15.93 -3.60
N GLU A 71 -11.82 -16.52 -4.48
CA GLU A 71 -11.56 -17.86 -4.98
C GLU A 71 -10.28 -17.93 -5.82
N ASP A 72 -10.09 -16.97 -6.71
CA ASP A 72 -8.89 -16.85 -7.54
C ASP A 72 -7.64 -16.59 -6.68
N LEU A 73 -7.78 -15.69 -5.69
CA LEU A 73 -6.71 -15.38 -4.78
C LEU A 73 -6.28 -16.59 -3.94
N LEU A 74 -7.24 -17.31 -3.34
CA LEU A 74 -6.92 -18.45 -2.48
C LEU A 74 -6.45 -19.68 -3.24
N LYS A 75 -7.08 -19.99 -4.40
CA LYS A 75 -6.83 -21.25 -5.12
C LYS A 75 -5.78 -21.14 -6.21
N ILE A 76 -5.64 -19.97 -6.86
CA ILE A 76 -4.75 -19.80 -8.03
C ILE A 76 -3.47 -19.07 -7.65
N LYS A 77 -3.57 -17.87 -7.04
CA LYS A 77 -2.41 -16.99 -6.82
C LYS A 77 -1.82 -17.05 -5.40
N GLY A 78 -2.61 -17.48 -4.41
CA GLY A 78 -2.30 -17.26 -3.02
C GLY A 78 -0.99 -17.86 -2.54
N LYS A 79 -0.68 -19.08 -2.96
CA LYS A 79 0.58 -19.73 -2.63
C LYS A 79 1.78 -18.93 -3.12
N GLU A 80 1.71 -18.46 -4.37
CA GLU A 80 2.83 -17.75 -4.99
C GLU A 80 2.94 -16.30 -4.49
N ILE A 81 1.82 -15.66 -4.10
CA ILE A 81 1.87 -14.36 -3.42
C ILE A 81 2.55 -14.50 -2.05
N LYS A 82 2.22 -15.54 -1.26
CA LYS A 82 2.91 -15.82 0.01
C LYS A 82 4.41 -16.06 -0.22
N ASN A 83 4.78 -16.83 -1.25
CA ASN A 83 6.17 -17.05 -1.62
C ASN A 83 6.88 -15.73 -1.98
N ALA A 84 6.24 -14.86 -2.74
CA ALA A 84 6.79 -13.55 -3.10
C ALA A 84 7.05 -12.69 -1.85
N ILE A 85 6.11 -12.64 -0.91
CA ILE A 85 6.25 -11.95 0.37
C ILE A 85 7.38 -12.56 1.21
N TYR A 86 7.43 -13.88 1.29
CA TYR A 86 8.47 -14.58 2.02
C TYR A 86 9.88 -14.30 1.45
N ASN A 87 10.00 -14.15 0.13
CA ASN A 87 11.24 -13.83 -0.59
C ASN A 87 11.45 -12.30 -0.75
N ASP A 88 10.87 -11.51 0.14
CA ASP A 88 11.09 -10.06 0.31
C ASP A 88 10.70 -9.20 -0.91
N LYS A 89 9.87 -9.69 -1.82
CA LYS A 89 9.33 -8.85 -2.90
C LYS A 89 8.59 -7.64 -2.33
N VAL A 90 8.66 -6.51 -3.03
CA VAL A 90 8.03 -5.28 -2.58
C VAL A 90 6.54 -5.30 -2.90
N PHE A 91 5.71 -5.05 -1.89
CA PHE A 91 4.26 -4.92 -2.03
C PHE A 91 3.78 -3.58 -1.53
N LEU A 92 2.84 -2.98 -2.26
CA LEU A 92 1.99 -1.89 -1.77
C LEU A 92 0.54 -2.35 -1.85
N ALA A 93 -0.15 -2.37 -0.71
CA ALA A 93 -1.54 -2.83 -0.61
C ALA A 93 -2.41 -1.76 0.06
N ILE A 94 -3.47 -1.34 -0.61
CA ILE A 94 -4.34 -0.25 -0.17
C ILE A 94 -5.73 -0.79 0.22
N CYS A 95 -6.22 -0.42 1.40
CA CYS A 95 -7.58 -0.66 1.91
C CYS A 95 -8.04 -2.12 1.72
N GLY A 96 -8.90 -2.42 0.75
CA GLY A 96 -9.32 -3.80 0.44
C GLY A 96 -8.15 -4.71 0.13
N GLY A 97 -7.16 -4.26 -0.64
CA GLY A 97 -5.92 -4.99 -0.90
C GLY A 97 -5.09 -5.25 0.36
N TYR A 98 -5.09 -4.30 1.30
CA TYR A 98 -4.48 -4.48 2.62
C TYR A 98 -5.18 -5.59 3.42
N GLN A 99 -6.51 -5.53 3.51
CA GLN A 99 -7.32 -6.51 4.24
C GLN A 99 -7.11 -7.93 3.70
N ILE A 100 -7.12 -8.10 2.38
CA ILE A 100 -6.96 -9.38 1.68
C ILE A 100 -5.67 -10.13 2.06
N LEU A 101 -4.59 -9.43 2.39
CA LEU A 101 -3.34 -10.04 2.83
C LEU A 101 -3.43 -10.64 4.24
N GLY A 102 -4.44 -10.27 5.03
CA GLY A 102 -4.67 -10.75 6.40
C GLY A 102 -5.21 -12.18 6.48
N GLN A 103 -5.49 -12.61 7.70
CA GLN A 103 -5.97 -13.95 8.01
C GLN A 103 -7.46 -14.10 7.72
N TYR A 104 -8.27 -13.16 8.20
CA TYR A 104 -9.73 -13.15 8.02
C TYR A 104 -10.31 -11.75 8.09
N TYR A 105 -11.48 -11.59 7.51
CA TYR A 105 -12.38 -10.47 7.71
C TYR A 105 -13.62 -10.97 8.45
N ARG A 106 -13.92 -10.43 9.62
CA ARG A 106 -15.15 -10.71 10.36
C ARG A 106 -16.11 -9.56 10.14
N THR A 107 -17.25 -9.84 9.49
CA THR A 107 -18.31 -8.86 9.27
C THR A 107 -18.96 -8.42 10.58
N TRP A 108 -19.65 -7.30 10.57
CA TRP A 108 -20.35 -6.76 11.76
C TRP A 108 -21.42 -7.71 12.31
N ASP A 109 -21.96 -8.63 11.49
CA ASP A 109 -22.91 -9.68 11.89
C ASP A 109 -22.22 -11.01 12.26
N ASN A 110 -20.91 -10.96 12.56
CA ASN A 110 -20.07 -12.08 12.99
C ASN A 110 -19.85 -13.22 11.97
N LYS A 111 -20.10 -12.97 10.70
CA LYS A 111 -19.67 -13.91 9.65
C LYS A 111 -18.17 -13.72 9.39
N GLU A 112 -17.43 -14.80 9.49
CA GLU A 112 -15.99 -14.79 9.19
C GLU A 112 -15.73 -15.21 7.76
N ILE A 113 -14.89 -14.44 7.07
CA ILE A 113 -14.47 -14.67 5.69
C ILE A 113 -12.96 -14.90 5.74
N GLU A 114 -12.52 -16.11 5.38
CA GLU A 114 -11.11 -16.43 5.28
C GLU A 114 -10.47 -15.60 4.16
N LEU A 115 -9.28 -15.05 4.44
CA LEU A 115 -8.50 -14.28 3.50
C LEU A 115 -7.18 -14.99 3.21
N LEU A 116 -6.23 -14.29 2.59
CA LEU A 116 -4.99 -14.93 2.13
C LEU A 116 -4.14 -15.50 3.29
N GLY A 117 -4.15 -14.89 4.47
CA GLY A 117 -3.30 -15.31 5.58
C GLY A 117 -1.80 -15.17 5.29
N ALA A 118 -1.43 -14.16 4.51
CA ALA A 118 -0.03 -13.86 4.20
C ALA A 118 0.63 -13.01 5.29
N LEU A 119 -0.16 -12.19 5.99
CA LEU A 119 0.26 -11.36 7.11
C LEU A 119 -0.53 -11.74 8.36
N ASN A 120 0.11 -11.66 9.52
CA ASN A 120 -0.54 -11.87 10.81
C ASN A 120 -1.33 -10.63 11.21
N LEU A 121 -2.45 -10.43 10.56
CA LEU A 121 -3.40 -9.37 10.85
C LEU A 121 -4.82 -9.86 10.54
N TRP A 122 -5.81 -9.22 11.13
CA TRP A 122 -7.23 -9.51 10.89
C TRP A 122 -8.06 -8.24 10.93
N THR A 123 -9.20 -8.27 10.27
CA THR A 123 -10.10 -7.12 10.19
C THR A 123 -11.48 -7.46 10.75
N ILE A 124 -12.03 -6.56 11.56
CA ILE A 124 -13.38 -6.62 12.07
C ILE A 124 -14.20 -5.50 11.42
N GLY A 125 -15.29 -5.84 10.78
CA GLY A 125 -16.22 -4.88 10.17
C GLY A 125 -16.93 -4.05 11.23
N GLY A 126 -16.77 -2.72 11.16
CA GLY A 126 -17.51 -1.78 12.00
C GLY A 126 -18.82 -1.35 11.36
N LYS A 127 -19.79 -0.93 12.21
CA LYS A 127 -21.03 -0.31 11.72
C LYS A 127 -20.79 1.09 11.16
N ASP A 128 -19.86 1.83 11.79
CA ASP A 128 -19.51 3.18 11.39
C ASP A 128 -18.30 3.15 10.44
N ARG A 129 -18.26 4.12 9.51
CA ARG A 129 -17.11 4.32 8.62
C ARG A 129 -16.18 5.38 9.17
N PHE A 130 -14.89 5.14 9.07
CA PHE A 130 -13.89 6.19 9.20
C PHE A 130 -13.75 6.89 7.85
N ILE A 131 -14.10 8.18 7.82
CA ILE A 131 -14.05 9.01 6.62
C ILE A 131 -13.40 10.33 6.99
N GLY A 132 -12.30 10.66 6.35
CA GLY A 132 -11.64 11.93 6.60
C GLY A 132 -10.20 11.99 6.10
N ASN A 133 -9.59 13.14 6.36
CA ASN A 133 -8.17 13.30 6.09
C ASN A 133 -7.35 12.48 7.08
N LEU A 134 -6.34 11.80 6.56
CA LEU A 134 -5.42 10.99 7.34
C LEU A 134 -4.01 11.55 7.22
N VAL A 135 -3.35 11.74 8.36
CA VAL A 135 -1.92 12.06 8.44
C VAL A 135 -1.28 11.11 9.43
N PHE A 136 -0.19 10.51 9.04
CA PHE A 136 0.60 9.67 9.93
C PHE A 136 2.10 9.86 9.71
N GLU A 137 2.88 9.59 10.73
CA GLU A 137 4.33 9.64 10.71
C GLU A 137 4.89 8.24 10.46
N CYS A 138 5.66 8.09 9.37
CA CYS A 138 6.33 6.85 9.00
C CYS A 138 7.84 6.97 9.26
N GLU A 139 8.34 6.27 10.27
CA GLU A 139 9.74 6.34 10.69
C GLU A 139 10.72 5.95 9.57
N ALA A 140 10.35 4.97 8.74
CA ALA A 140 11.18 4.52 7.62
C ALA A 140 11.40 5.57 6.53
N LEU A 141 10.59 6.64 6.52
CA LEU A 141 10.71 7.75 5.55
C LEU A 141 11.45 8.97 6.11
N LYS A 142 11.81 8.96 7.38
CA LYS A 142 12.59 10.05 7.98
C LYS A 142 13.99 10.10 7.41
N SER A 143 14.43 11.29 7.04
CA SER A 143 15.76 11.58 6.54
C SER A 143 16.07 13.08 6.73
N GLU A 144 17.24 13.53 6.34
CA GLU A 144 17.59 14.96 6.34
C GLU A 144 16.62 15.82 5.50
N ASN A 145 15.95 15.21 4.50
CA ASN A 145 15.05 15.88 3.56
C ASN A 145 13.58 15.47 3.71
N SER A 146 13.21 14.74 4.76
CA SER A 146 11.84 14.27 5.00
C SER A 146 11.59 14.07 6.48
N ASP A 147 10.51 14.64 6.98
CA ASP A 147 10.01 14.45 8.34
C ASP A 147 9.27 13.12 8.55
N GLY A 148 9.09 12.36 7.47
CA GLY A 148 8.38 11.09 7.48
C GLY A 148 6.85 11.22 7.49
N MET A 149 6.31 12.43 7.33
CA MET A 149 4.86 12.62 7.26
C MET A 149 4.28 12.05 5.97
N VAL A 150 3.15 11.39 6.09
CA VAL A 150 2.36 10.84 5.00
C VAL A 150 0.95 11.40 5.07
N VAL A 151 0.47 11.96 3.96
CA VAL A 151 -0.85 12.57 3.85
C VAL A 151 -1.77 11.74 2.96
N GLY A 152 -3.02 11.58 3.35
CA GLY A 152 -4.00 10.83 2.58
C GLY A 152 -5.42 11.04 3.04
N PHE A 153 -6.29 10.12 2.66
CA PHE A 153 -7.71 10.12 2.98
C PHE A 153 -8.15 8.70 3.35
N GLU A 154 -8.75 8.53 4.51
CA GLU A 154 -9.31 7.25 4.95
C GLU A 154 -10.81 7.18 4.63
N ASN A 155 -11.27 6.02 4.14
CA ASN A 155 -12.68 5.73 3.94
C ASN A 155 -12.94 4.23 4.04
N HIS A 156 -13.05 3.72 5.25
CA HIS A 156 -13.25 2.30 5.51
C HIS A 156 -14.12 2.04 6.75
N SER A 157 -14.81 0.90 6.76
CA SER A 157 -15.54 0.39 7.92
C SER A 157 -14.78 -0.70 8.67
N GLY A 158 -13.79 -1.32 8.03
CA GLY A 158 -12.94 -2.34 8.68
C GLY A 158 -12.07 -1.74 9.78
N ARG A 159 -11.89 -2.49 10.86
CA ARG A 159 -10.96 -2.23 11.95
C ARG A 159 -9.89 -3.30 11.90
N THR A 160 -8.68 -2.94 11.52
CA THR A 160 -7.59 -3.91 11.38
C THR A 160 -6.72 -3.92 12.63
N TYR A 161 -6.42 -5.12 13.08
CA TYR A 161 -5.56 -5.39 14.23
C TYR A 161 -4.35 -6.18 13.76
N LEU A 162 -3.19 -5.84 14.30
CA LEU A 162 -1.90 -6.41 13.93
C LEU A 162 -1.45 -7.44 14.97
N GLY A 163 -0.96 -8.59 14.50
CA GLY A 163 -0.25 -9.56 15.34
C GLY A 163 1.18 -9.13 15.65
N ASN A 164 1.83 -9.87 16.55
CA ASN A 164 3.10 -9.47 17.17
C ASN A 164 4.28 -9.31 16.19
N ASP A 165 4.24 -9.93 15.03
CA ASP A 165 5.30 -9.91 14.00
C ASP A 165 5.05 -8.88 12.89
N VAL A 166 3.92 -8.18 12.94
CA VAL A 166 3.55 -7.12 12.01
C VAL A 166 3.57 -5.77 12.74
N LYS A 167 4.22 -4.78 12.16
CA LYS A 167 4.29 -3.43 12.73
C LYS A 167 3.37 -2.48 11.97
N PRO A 168 2.84 -1.41 12.59
CA PRO A 168 2.16 -0.37 11.85
C PRO A 168 3.13 0.30 10.86
N LEU A 169 2.62 0.73 9.70
CA LEU A 169 3.37 1.54 8.73
C LEU A 169 3.75 2.90 9.33
N GLY A 170 2.87 3.46 10.14
CA GLY A 170 3.15 4.70 10.84
C GLY A 170 2.25 4.96 12.03
N LYS A 171 2.55 6.06 12.73
CA LYS A 171 1.80 6.56 13.88
C LYS A 171 0.82 7.64 13.41
N VAL A 172 -0.45 7.48 13.73
CA VAL A 172 -1.49 8.46 13.38
C VAL A 172 -1.26 9.78 14.08
N ILE A 173 -1.26 10.87 13.31
CA ILE A 173 -1.23 12.26 13.78
C ILE A 173 -2.61 12.89 13.64
N ASN A 174 -3.31 12.59 12.54
CA ASN A 174 -4.69 12.98 12.28
C ASN A 174 -5.44 11.86 11.57
N GLY A 175 -6.67 11.60 11.96
CA GLY A 175 -7.48 10.50 11.44
C GLY A 175 -7.66 9.39 12.46
N LYS A 176 -8.11 8.23 12.01
CA LYS A 176 -8.41 7.06 12.83
C LYS A 176 -7.43 5.89 12.61
N GLY A 177 -6.85 5.80 11.40
CA GLY A 177 -5.92 4.74 11.05
C GLY A 177 -6.56 3.35 11.08
N ASN A 178 -5.81 2.34 11.50
CA ASN A 178 -6.21 0.93 11.43
C ASN A 178 -7.54 0.62 12.13
N ASN A 179 -7.74 1.12 13.34
CA ASN A 179 -8.90 0.75 14.17
C ASN A 179 -9.44 1.89 15.05
N GLY A 180 -8.76 3.04 15.09
CA GLY A 180 -9.14 4.20 15.91
C GLY A 180 -8.79 4.05 17.40
N GLU A 181 -8.08 3.01 17.79
CA GLU A 181 -7.80 2.65 19.19
C GLU A 181 -6.30 2.71 19.52
N ASP A 182 -5.47 2.06 18.71
CA ASP A 182 -4.04 1.87 18.98
C ASP A 182 -3.13 2.98 18.43
N GLY A 183 -3.69 3.92 17.66
CA GLY A 183 -2.95 5.02 17.04
C GLY A 183 -2.02 4.58 15.90
N GLY A 184 -2.12 3.34 15.43
CA GLY A 184 -1.39 2.81 14.29
C GLY A 184 -2.12 3.03 12.97
N GLU A 185 -1.37 3.20 11.90
CA GLU A 185 -1.88 3.23 10.53
C GLU A 185 -1.12 2.23 9.67
N GLY A 186 -1.89 1.46 8.87
CA GLY A 186 -1.33 0.51 7.95
C GLY A 186 -0.58 -0.65 8.61
N ALA A 187 0.22 -1.35 7.83
CA ALA A 187 1.06 -2.44 8.30
C ALA A 187 2.36 -2.54 7.50
N VAL A 188 3.42 -2.96 8.17
CA VAL A 188 4.68 -3.34 7.55
C VAL A 188 5.08 -4.73 8.01
N TYR A 189 5.35 -5.59 7.05
CA TYR A 189 5.97 -6.89 7.26
C TYR A 189 6.98 -7.12 6.14
N LYS A 190 8.27 -7.24 6.46
CA LYS A 190 9.36 -7.29 5.48
C LYS A 190 9.25 -6.08 4.51
N ASN A 191 9.12 -6.33 3.21
CA ASN A 191 8.92 -5.30 2.16
C ASN A 191 7.45 -5.16 1.73
N VAL A 192 6.51 -5.57 2.57
CA VAL A 192 5.07 -5.35 2.35
C VAL A 192 4.64 -4.11 3.12
N TYR A 193 4.09 -3.15 2.41
CA TYR A 193 3.60 -1.88 2.92
C TYR A 193 2.09 -1.80 2.68
N CYS A 194 1.32 -1.72 3.73
CA CYS A 194 -0.13 -1.64 3.68
C CYS A 194 -0.63 -0.32 4.25
N SER A 195 -1.74 0.20 3.72
CA SER A 195 -2.33 1.45 4.22
C SER A 195 -3.83 1.51 3.96
N TYR A 196 -4.56 2.17 4.85
CA TYR A 196 -5.93 2.60 4.59
C TYR A 196 -6.01 3.93 3.83
N SER A 197 -4.87 4.56 3.56
CA SER A 197 -4.81 5.84 2.88
C SER A 197 -5.12 5.74 1.40
N HIS A 198 -6.17 6.41 0.99
CA HIS A 198 -6.68 6.49 -0.38
C HIS A 198 -6.39 7.83 -1.08
N GLY A 199 -6.99 7.97 -2.27
CA GLY A 199 -6.91 9.13 -3.13
C GLY A 199 -5.57 9.21 -3.83
N SER A 200 -5.12 8.05 -4.36
CA SER A 200 -3.77 7.77 -4.84
C SER A 200 -2.72 8.23 -3.84
N LEU A 201 -2.28 7.32 -2.99
CA LEU A 201 -1.37 7.62 -1.88
C LEU A 201 -0.04 8.23 -2.36
N LEU A 202 0.59 7.60 -3.37
CA LEU A 202 1.94 7.94 -3.79
C LEU A 202 2.11 9.31 -4.45
N PRO A 203 1.17 9.85 -5.25
CA PRO A 203 1.33 11.20 -5.83
C PRO A 203 1.51 12.31 -4.81
N LYS A 204 0.93 12.14 -3.63
CA LYS A 204 1.01 13.10 -2.52
C LYS A 204 2.18 12.83 -1.57
N ASN A 205 2.87 11.70 -1.74
CA ASN A 205 3.92 11.24 -0.85
C ASN A 205 5.12 10.72 -1.64
N PRO A 206 5.88 11.63 -2.28
CA PRO A 206 6.99 11.26 -3.16
C PRO A 206 8.07 10.44 -2.43
N ALA A 207 8.32 10.71 -1.15
CA ALA A 207 9.27 9.97 -0.34
C ALA A 207 8.88 8.48 -0.20
N LEU A 208 7.59 8.17 -0.03
CA LEU A 208 7.11 6.79 0.03
C LEU A 208 7.25 6.09 -1.34
N ALA A 209 6.93 6.78 -2.43
CA ALA A 209 7.11 6.23 -3.78
C ALA A 209 8.58 5.89 -4.06
N ASP A 210 9.50 6.78 -3.70
CA ASP A 210 10.94 6.59 -3.86
C ASP A 210 11.47 5.48 -2.95
N HIS A 211 10.95 5.37 -1.74
CA HIS A 211 11.29 4.27 -0.83
C HIS A 211 10.95 2.90 -1.44
N LEU A 212 9.75 2.73 -2.01
CA LEU A 212 9.34 1.48 -2.68
C LEU A 212 10.23 1.15 -3.88
N ILE A 213 10.49 2.14 -4.75
CA ILE A 213 11.36 1.98 -5.93
C ILE A 213 12.79 1.62 -5.50
N SER A 214 13.34 2.34 -4.53
CA SER A 214 14.68 2.10 -4.00
C SER A 214 14.82 0.70 -3.40
N THR A 215 13.81 0.25 -2.63
CA THR A 215 13.79 -1.07 -2.02
C THR A 215 13.79 -2.17 -3.08
N ALA A 216 12.96 -2.03 -4.13
CA ALA A 216 12.91 -3.00 -5.22
C ALA A 216 14.23 -3.05 -6.02
N LEU A 217 14.83 -1.88 -6.29
CA LEU A 217 16.12 -1.83 -7.00
C LEU A 217 17.27 -2.42 -6.17
N LYS A 218 17.32 -2.15 -4.87
CA LYS A 218 18.32 -2.74 -3.95
C LYS A 218 18.23 -4.27 -3.91
N GLN A 219 17.00 -4.79 -3.97
CA GLN A 219 16.78 -6.23 -3.97
C GLN A 219 17.21 -6.87 -5.30
N LYS A 220 16.92 -6.21 -6.42
CA LYS A 220 17.19 -6.72 -7.77
C LYS A 220 18.65 -6.57 -8.19
N TYR A 221 19.29 -5.45 -7.83
CA TYR A 221 20.62 -5.06 -8.32
C TYR A 221 21.61 -4.86 -7.16
N LYS A 222 22.61 -5.69 -7.10
CA LYS A 222 23.64 -5.63 -6.05
C LYS A 222 24.51 -4.38 -6.12
N ASP A 223 24.62 -3.77 -7.29
CA ASP A 223 25.41 -2.57 -7.59
C ASP A 223 24.59 -1.28 -7.48
N PHE A 224 23.33 -1.36 -7.05
CA PHE A 224 22.50 -0.18 -6.90
C PHE A 224 22.92 0.66 -5.69
N MET A 225 23.40 1.88 -5.94
CA MET A 225 23.93 2.80 -4.92
C MET A 225 22.89 3.80 -4.38
N GLY A 226 21.73 3.91 -5.00
CA GLY A 226 20.67 4.83 -4.61
C GLY A 226 19.99 5.49 -5.81
N LEU A 227 18.81 6.07 -5.55
CA LEU A 227 18.07 6.82 -6.58
C LEU A 227 18.76 8.14 -6.89
N GLN A 228 18.84 8.48 -8.17
CA GLN A 228 19.25 9.82 -8.57
C GLN A 228 18.20 10.84 -8.13
N PRO A 229 18.63 11.99 -7.58
CA PRO A 229 17.72 13.08 -7.26
C PRO A 229 16.91 13.52 -8.48
N ILE A 230 15.65 13.90 -8.25
CA ILE A 230 14.81 14.57 -9.24
C ILE A 230 14.19 15.80 -8.59
N ASP A 231 13.69 16.71 -9.42
CA ASP A 231 12.92 17.85 -8.92
C ASP A 231 11.56 17.39 -8.37
N ASN A 232 11.35 17.59 -7.09
CA ASN A 232 10.12 17.27 -6.36
C ASN A 232 9.36 18.54 -5.93
N THR A 233 9.68 19.70 -6.49
CA THR A 233 9.13 20.98 -6.01
C THR A 233 7.61 20.98 -5.99
N LEU A 234 6.96 20.49 -7.07
CA LEU A 234 5.50 20.47 -7.16
C LEU A 234 4.87 19.43 -6.23
N GLU A 235 5.47 18.23 -6.17
CA GLU A 235 4.99 17.16 -5.29
C GLU A 235 5.11 17.56 -3.81
N ASN A 236 6.24 18.14 -3.42
CA ASN A 236 6.44 18.62 -2.06
C ASN A 236 5.48 19.78 -1.73
N LEU A 237 5.28 20.73 -2.65
CA LEU A 237 4.32 21.82 -2.46
C LEU A 237 2.90 21.29 -2.25
N ALA A 238 2.49 20.29 -3.03
CA ALA A 238 1.18 19.65 -2.88
C ALA A 238 1.05 18.90 -1.55
N HIS A 239 2.10 18.16 -1.15
CA HIS A 239 2.19 17.48 0.14
C HIS A 239 2.07 18.46 1.29
N ASP A 240 2.93 19.48 1.34
CA ASP A 240 3.00 20.48 2.42
C ASP A 240 1.70 21.28 2.53
N THR A 241 1.09 21.63 1.39
CA THR A 241 -0.21 22.31 1.36
C THR A 241 -1.29 21.47 2.03
N MET A 242 -1.36 20.18 1.71
CA MET A 242 -2.32 19.27 2.34
C MET A 242 -2.02 19.05 3.81
N LEU A 243 -0.77 18.82 4.18
CA LEU A 243 -0.32 18.63 5.55
C LEU A 243 -0.69 19.85 6.42
N ASN A 244 -0.31 21.06 5.98
CA ASN A 244 -0.59 22.30 6.68
C ASN A 244 -2.10 22.56 6.82
N ARG A 245 -2.89 22.29 5.76
CA ARG A 245 -4.35 22.42 5.81
C ARG A 245 -4.96 21.51 6.88
N ILE A 246 -4.49 20.26 6.96
CA ILE A 246 -5.05 19.26 7.89
C ILE A 246 -4.66 19.60 9.34
N ILE A 247 -3.39 19.94 9.58
CA ILE A 247 -2.90 20.24 10.92
C ILE A 247 -3.51 21.54 11.45
N ASN A 248 -3.59 22.60 10.63
CA ASN A 248 -4.11 23.90 11.04
C ASN A 248 -5.64 23.96 11.12
N SER A 249 -6.37 22.99 10.56
CA SER A 249 -7.83 22.92 10.67
C SER A 249 -8.33 22.44 12.05
N LYS A 250 -7.42 22.14 12.97
CA LYS A 250 -7.72 21.72 14.36
C LYS A 250 -7.78 22.88 15.35
N GLY A 251 -7.67 24.15 14.87
CA GLY A 251 -7.76 25.36 15.68
C GLY A 251 -9.16 25.96 15.73
#